data_608bb7a3634d9fd8bf1027e9dee592a7
#
_entry.id   608bb7a3634d9fd8bf1027e9dee592a7
#
_cell.length_a   1.000
_cell.length_b   1.000
_cell.length_c   1.000
_cell.angle_alpha   90.00
_cell.angle_beta   90.00
_cell.angle_gamma   90.00
#
_symmetry.space_group_name_H-M   'P 1'
#
loop_
_entity.id
_entity.type
_entity.pdbx_description
1 polymer ?
#
loop_
_entity_poly.entity_id
_entity_poly.type
_entity_poly.pdbx_seq_one_letter_code
_entity_poly.pdbx_strand_id
1 'polypeptide(L)'
;MTDSNQDGPATLEIRGLRASVEGKEILKGIDLTVQQGETHAIMGPNGSGKSTLANVVMGRPGYALTGGKIIFKGEDIARLTADERAKRGIFLAMQYPVEVPGVSVVNFLRTAYTAVKGGQTSALAFRKHMKEKMEILGVEDAMVARYVNQGFSGGEKKRNEILQLAVLEPQIAILDETDSGLDIDSLRTVATGVAQLVGPDLGVLLITHYQRILNYIAPDFVHVMIDGRIVKEGGKELAQELEAKGYEGIRAELGLAETVGAK
;
A
#
# COMPACT_ATOMS: atom_id res chain seq x y z
N MET A 1 -34.98 2.04 -3.31
CA MET A 1 -34.84 0.73 -3.96
C MET A 1 -33.66 0.81 -4.90
N THR A 2 -32.49 0.46 -4.45
CA THR A 2 -31.34 0.09 -5.29
C THR A 2 -30.49 -0.83 -4.43
N ASP A 3 -30.94 -2.09 -4.33
CA ASP A 3 -30.06 -3.19 -3.96
C ASP A 3 -29.12 -3.41 -5.14
N SER A 4 -27.97 -2.78 -5.13
CA SER A 4 -26.83 -3.21 -5.92
C SER A 4 -26.11 -4.29 -5.13
N ASN A 5 -26.43 -5.52 -5.47
CA ASN A 5 -25.72 -6.73 -5.09
C ASN A 5 -24.23 -6.55 -5.45
N GLN A 6 -23.38 -6.27 -4.46
CA GLN A 6 -21.93 -6.10 -4.62
C GLN A 6 -21.21 -7.35 -4.08
N ASP A 7 -21.66 -8.53 -4.49
CA ASP A 7 -21.08 -9.81 -4.06
C ASP A 7 -19.87 -10.26 -4.91
N GLY A 8 -19.33 -9.36 -5.73
CA GLY A 8 -18.10 -9.60 -6.47
C GLY A 8 -16.85 -9.23 -5.66
N PRO A 9 -15.65 -9.70 -6.08
CA PRO A 9 -14.40 -9.32 -5.45
C PRO A 9 -14.22 -7.79 -5.46
N ALA A 10 -13.69 -7.25 -4.36
CA ALA A 10 -13.47 -5.80 -4.26
C ALA A 10 -12.43 -5.36 -5.30
N THR A 11 -12.78 -4.35 -6.08
CA THR A 11 -11.92 -3.80 -7.12
C THR A 11 -11.63 -2.34 -6.84
N LEU A 12 -10.34 -1.98 -6.93
CA LEU A 12 -9.87 -0.60 -6.97
C LEU A 12 -9.53 -0.25 -8.42
N GLU A 13 -10.29 0.68 -9.01
CA GLU A 13 -10.05 1.16 -10.36
C GLU A 13 -9.61 2.61 -10.34
N ILE A 14 -8.52 2.88 -11.01
CA ILE A 14 -7.95 4.20 -11.22
C ILE A 14 -8.04 4.49 -12.71
N ARG A 15 -8.72 5.57 -13.08
CA ARG A 15 -8.99 5.92 -14.48
C ARG A 15 -8.51 7.33 -14.80
N GLY A 16 -7.50 7.45 -15.66
CA GLY A 16 -6.95 8.71 -16.13
C GLY A 16 -6.49 9.64 -15.00
N LEU A 17 -5.99 9.10 -13.88
CA LEU A 17 -5.72 9.82 -12.65
C LEU A 17 -4.64 10.88 -12.85
N ARG A 18 -4.97 12.13 -12.56
CA ARG A 18 -4.05 13.27 -12.52
C ARG A 18 -4.03 13.88 -11.14
N ALA A 19 -2.85 14.21 -10.65
CA ALA A 19 -2.71 14.82 -9.33
C ALA A 19 -1.51 15.76 -9.27
N SER A 20 -1.63 16.77 -8.41
CA SER A 20 -0.57 17.72 -8.13
C SER A 20 -0.21 17.76 -6.64
N VAL A 21 1.05 18.10 -6.39
CA VAL A 21 1.60 18.35 -5.05
C VAL A 21 2.23 19.73 -5.10
N GLU A 22 1.85 20.62 -4.18
CA GLU A 22 2.34 22.01 -4.14
C GLU A 22 2.23 22.74 -5.49
N GLY A 23 1.15 22.49 -6.23
CA GLY A 23 0.88 23.10 -7.54
C GLY A 23 1.62 22.45 -8.72
N LYS A 24 2.55 21.52 -8.49
CA LYS A 24 3.24 20.78 -9.55
C LYS A 24 2.50 19.49 -9.89
N GLU A 25 2.15 19.28 -11.16
CA GLU A 25 1.55 18.04 -11.63
C GLU A 25 2.58 16.90 -11.54
N ILE A 26 2.22 15.86 -10.79
CA ILE A 26 3.05 14.66 -10.58
C ILE A 26 2.47 13.47 -11.32
N LEU A 27 1.15 13.20 -11.16
CA LEU A 27 0.47 12.13 -11.89
C LEU A 27 -0.17 12.68 -13.15
N LYS A 28 0.08 12.02 -14.28
CA LYS A 28 -0.22 12.54 -15.62
C LYS A 28 -1.12 11.62 -16.43
N GLY A 29 -2.15 11.06 -15.78
CA GLY A 29 -3.08 10.14 -16.40
C GLY A 29 -2.66 8.69 -16.16
N ILE A 30 -2.87 8.21 -14.92
CA ILE A 30 -2.64 6.82 -14.52
C ILE A 30 -3.94 6.05 -14.70
N ASP A 31 -3.83 4.92 -15.37
CA ASP A 31 -4.85 3.88 -15.45
C ASP A 31 -4.31 2.63 -14.75
N LEU A 32 -5.06 2.07 -13.80
CA LEU A 32 -4.66 0.89 -13.05
C LEU A 32 -5.90 0.24 -12.43
N THR A 33 -5.99 -1.07 -12.51
CA THR A 33 -7.02 -1.84 -11.82
C THR A 33 -6.35 -2.88 -10.94
N VAL A 34 -6.76 -2.96 -9.67
CA VAL A 34 -6.31 -3.96 -8.70
C VAL A 34 -7.54 -4.66 -8.15
N GLN A 35 -7.63 -5.96 -8.34
CA GLN A 35 -8.72 -6.76 -7.79
C GLN A 35 -8.29 -7.41 -6.46
N GLN A 36 -9.27 -7.66 -5.62
CA GLN A 36 -9.09 -8.51 -4.44
C GLN A 36 -8.56 -9.89 -4.88
N GLY A 37 -7.52 -10.37 -4.20
CA GLY A 37 -6.82 -11.60 -4.56
C GLY A 37 -5.65 -11.44 -5.52
N GLU A 38 -5.46 -10.26 -6.13
CA GLU A 38 -4.33 -9.98 -7.01
C GLU A 38 -3.21 -9.22 -6.30
N THR A 39 -1.99 -9.48 -6.71
CA THR A 39 -0.79 -8.74 -6.27
C THR A 39 -0.19 -7.98 -7.44
N HIS A 40 -0.21 -6.66 -7.34
CA HIS A 40 0.37 -5.75 -8.31
C HIS A 40 1.64 -5.10 -7.74
N ALA A 41 2.70 -5.01 -8.52
CA ALA A 41 3.90 -4.27 -8.16
C ALA A 41 4.04 -3.02 -9.03
N ILE A 42 4.22 -1.85 -8.43
CA ILE A 42 4.62 -0.63 -9.14
C ILE A 42 6.10 -0.40 -8.89
N MET A 43 6.87 -0.40 -9.96
CA MET A 43 8.30 -0.14 -9.97
C MET A 43 8.61 1.13 -10.77
N GLY A 44 9.67 1.82 -10.43
CA GLY A 44 10.07 3.04 -11.12
C GLY A 44 11.15 3.81 -10.37
N PRO A 45 11.88 4.71 -11.05
CA PRO A 45 12.92 5.50 -10.42
C PRO A 45 12.34 6.43 -9.33
N ASN A 46 13.22 6.95 -8.48
CA ASN A 46 12.82 7.95 -7.49
C ASN A 46 12.25 9.19 -8.20
N GLY A 47 11.19 9.75 -7.63
CA GLY A 47 10.48 10.90 -8.22
C GLY A 47 9.54 10.56 -9.37
N SER A 48 9.32 9.28 -9.73
CA SER A 48 8.38 8.90 -10.79
C SER A 48 6.91 9.10 -10.41
N GLY A 49 6.59 9.30 -9.12
CA GLY A 49 5.23 9.56 -8.63
C GLY A 49 4.57 8.40 -7.87
N LYS A 50 5.29 7.30 -7.58
CA LYS A 50 4.75 6.09 -6.91
C LYS A 50 4.08 6.39 -5.57
N SER A 51 4.81 7.04 -4.64
CA SER A 51 4.25 7.43 -3.34
C SER A 51 3.17 8.49 -3.46
N THR A 52 3.23 9.35 -4.50
CA THR A 52 2.13 10.29 -4.81
C THR A 52 0.87 9.52 -5.15
N LEU A 53 0.97 8.47 -5.97
CA LEU A 53 -0.18 7.61 -6.31
C LEU A 53 -0.79 6.99 -5.04
N ALA A 54 0.01 6.37 -4.18
CA ALA A 54 -0.44 5.79 -2.92
C ALA A 54 -1.20 6.81 -2.04
N ASN A 55 -0.62 8.01 -1.87
CA ASN A 55 -1.20 9.06 -1.04
C ASN A 55 -2.48 9.65 -1.64
N VAL A 56 -2.55 9.83 -2.98
CA VAL A 56 -3.76 10.29 -3.67
C VAL A 56 -4.88 9.26 -3.56
N VAL A 57 -4.57 7.98 -3.77
CA VAL A 57 -5.55 6.89 -3.64
C VAL A 57 -6.07 6.79 -2.21
N MET A 58 -5.22 7.03 -1.21
CA MET A 58 -5.68 7.05 0.19
C MET A 58 -6.37 8.36 0.60
N GLY A 59 -6.34 9.40 -0.23
CA GLY A 59 -7.01 10.70 0.08
C GLY A 59 -6.27 11.52 1.12
N ARG A 60 -4.93 11.40 1.14
CA ARG A 60 -4.10 12.14 2.10
C ARG A 60 -4.14 13.65 1.80
N PRO A 61 -4.31 14.52 2.82
CA PRO A 61 -4.23 15.98 2.64
C PRO A 61 -2.89 16.42 2.02
N GLY A 62 -2.93 17.47 1.21
CA GLY A 62 -1.75 18.00 0.50
C GLY A 62 -1.54 17.41 -0.89
N TYR A 63 -2.29 16.40 -1.27
CA TYR A 63 -2.30 15.81 -2.61
C TYR A 63 -3.60 16.17 -3.32
N ALA A 64 -3.52 17.04 -4.31
CA ALA A 64 -4.70 17.52 -5.03
C ALA A 64 -4.99 16.66 -6.27
N LEU A 65 -6.16 16.00 -6.26
CA LEU A 65 -6.69 15.35 -7.46
C LEU A 65 -7.10 16.42 -8.47
N THR A 66 -6.47 16.43 -9.65
CA THR A 66 -6.71 17.42 -10.71
C THR A 66 -7.47 16.84 -11.90
N GLY A 67 -7.63 15.52 -11.97
CA GLY A 67 -8.40 14.86 -13.02
C GLY A 67 -8.46 13.36 -12.83
N GLY A 68 -9.35 12.72 -13.58
CA GLY A 68 -9.58 11.28 -13.50
C GLY A 68 -10.53 10.86 -12.37
N LYS A 69 -10.56 9.56 -12.08
CA LYS A 69 -11.45 8.95 -11.07
C LYS A 69 -10.71 7.90 -10.27
N ILE A 70 -11.13 7.72 -9.03
CA ILE A 70 -10.75 6.61 -8.16
C ILE A 70 -12.03 5.91 -7.77
N ILE A 71 -12.22 4.71 -8.26
CA ILE A 71 -13.45 3.92 -8.06
C ILE A 71 -13.08 2.72 -7.17
N PHE A 72 -13.83 2.51 -6.11
CA PHE A 72 -13.68 1.35 -5.25
C PHE A 72 -15.05 0.69 -5.06
N LYS A 73 -15.16 -0.60 -5.40
CA LYS A 73 -16.43 -1.33 -5.40
C LYS A 73 -17.55 -0.62 -6.18
N GLY A 74 -17.20 -0.03 -7.31
CA GLY A 74 -18.15 0.71 -8.16
C GLY A 74 -18.48 2.14 -7.67
N GLU A 75 -18.03 2.55 -6.50
CA GLU A 75 -18.25 3.90 -5.94
C GLU A 75 -17.06 4.81 -6.26
N ASP A 76 -17.30 6.02 -6.73
CA ASP A 76 -16.25 7.05 -6.85
C ASP A 76 -15.88 7.60 -5.46
N ILE A 77 -14.69 7.28 -5.00
CA ILE A 77 -14.19 7.63 -3.67
C ILE A 77 -13.32 8.90 -3.68
N ALA A 78 -13.23 9.61 -4.79
CA ALA A 78 -12.31 10.75 -4.94
C ALA A 78 -12.54 11.86 -3.89
N ARG A 79 -13.79 12.05 -3.43
CA ARG A 79 -14.15 13.07 -2.44
C ARG A 79 -14.13 12.59 -0.99
N LEU A 80 -13.91 11.30 -0.77
CA LEU A 80 -13.90 10.73 0.57
C LEU A 80 -12.58 11.03 1.28
N THR A 81 -12.67 11.24 2.59
CA THR A 81 -11.50 11.38 3.46
C THR A 81 -10.75 10.06 3.64
N ALA A 82 -9.52 10.11 4.12
CA ALA A 82 -8.69 8.91 4.31
C ALA A 82 -9.33 7.88 5.27
N ASP A 83 -9.97 8.35 6.34
CA ASP A 83 -10.68 7.47 7.28
C ASP A 83 -11.93 6.84 6.68
N GLU A 84 -12.66 7.55 5.82
CA GLU A 84 -13.80 7.01 5.09
C GLU A 84 -13.38 5.93 4.09
N ARG A 85 -12.23 6.11 3.40
CA ARG A 85 -11.65 5.10 2.51
C ARG A 85 -11.15 3.89 3.30
N ALA A 86 -10.52 4.10 4.46
CA ALA A 86 -10.10 3.02 5.34
C ALA A 86 -11.30 2.18 5.84
N LYS A 87 -12.40 2.82 6.23
CA LYS A 87 -13.65 2.15 6.64
C LYS A 87 -14.29 1.34 5.52
N ARG A 88 -14.01 1.67 4.26
CA ARG A 88 -14.47 0.90 3.09
C ARG A 88 -13.61 -0.31 2.78
N GLY A 89 -12.43 -0.43 3.39
CA GLY A 89 -11.54 -1.56 3.24
C GLY A 89 -10.28 -1.28 2.43
N ILE A 90 -9.82 -0.03 2.34
CA ILE A 90 -8.52 0.33 1.77
C ILE A 90 -7.54 0.62 2.90
N PHE A 91 -6.33 0.08 2.79
CA PHE A 91 -5.25 0.28 3.75
C PHE A 91 -4.01 0.85 3.06
N LEU A 92 -3.27 1.71 3.76
CA LEU A 92 -1.98 2.23 3.32
C LEU A 92 -0.93 1.99 4.39
N ALA A 93 0.08 1.16 4.07
CA ALA A 93 1.34 1.15 4.79
C ALA A 93 2.23 2.27 4.24
N MET A 94 2.61 3.20 5.11
CA MET A 94 3.32 4.42 4.71
C MET A 94 4.82 4.19 4.59
N GLN A 95 5.49 4.88 3.70
CA GLN A 95 6.95 4.89 3.61
C GLN A 95 7.59 5.22 4.97
N TYR A 96 7.08 6.25 5.65
CA TYR A 96 7.54 6.69 6.97
C TYR A 96 6.40 6.60 7.99
N PRO A 97 6.33 5.52 8.79
CA PRO A 97 5.31 5.37 9.83
C PRO A 97 5.41 6.45 10.91
N VAL A 98 4.29 7.09 11.22
CA VAL A 98 4.22 8.19 12.20
C VAL A 98 4.25 7.64 13.62
N GLU A 99 4.91 8.35 14.53
CA GLU A 99 4.87 8.08 15.96
C GLU A 99 3.64 8.71 16.61
N VAL A 100 2.98 7.96 17.51
CA VAL A 100 1.84 8.46 18.30
C VAL A 100 2.16 8.29 19.79
N PRO A 101 2.83 9.28 20.40
CA PRO A 101 3.23 9.21 21.81
C PRO A 101 2.02 9.08 22.73
N GLY A 102 2.14 8.26 23.77
CA GLY A 102 1.10 8.07 24.79
C GLY A 102 -0.04 7.12 24.39
N VAL A 103 -0.09 6.66 23.14
CA VAL A 103 -1.09 5.68 22.66
C VAL A 103 -0.41 4.35 22.42
N SER A 104 -0.75 3.31 23.20
CA SER A 104 -0.21 1.97 22.97
C SER A 104 -0.73 1.36 21.67
N VAL A 105 0.09 0.48 21.05
CA VAL A 105 -0.28 -0.24 19.82
C VAL A 105 -1.62 -0.97 19.99
N VAL A 106 -1.82 -1.64 21.12
CA VAL A 106 -3.09 -2.35 21.39
C VAL A 106 -4.30 -1.42 21.43
N ASN A 107 -4.18 -0.24 22.06
CA ASN A 107 -5.28 0.72 22.12
C ASN A 107 -5.55 1.38 20.77
N PHE A 108 -4.51 1.71 20.03
CA PHE A 108 -4.61 2.21 18.67
C PHE A 108 -5.35 1.22 17.76
N LEU A 109 -4.89 -0.05 17.74
CA LEU A 109 -5.49 -1.10 16.93
C LEU A 109 -6.94 -1.39 17.30
N ARG A 110 -7.26 -1.39 18.60
CA ARG A 110 -8.65 -1.57 19.05
C ARG A 110 -9.56 -0.46 18.54
N THR A 111 -9.11 0.78 18.64
CA THR A 111 -9.87 1.94 18.16
C THR A 111 -10.07 1.88 16.64
N ALA A 112 -8.99 1.63 15.89
CA ALA A 112 -9.03 1.51 14.45
C ALA A 112 -9.94 0.34 13.99
N TYR A 113 -9.79 -0.83 14.60
CA TYR A 113 -10.60 -2.01 14.30
C TYR A 113 -12.10 -1.74 14.54
N THR A 114 -12.45 -1.11 15.67
CA THR A 114 -13.84 -0.75 15.97
C THR A 114 -14.40 0.23 14.94
N ALA A 115 -13.60 1.20 14.50
CA ALA A 115 -14.01 2.17 13.48
C ALA A 115 -14.22 1.53 12.10
N VAL A 116 -13.36 0.60 11.71
CA VAL A 116 -13.44 -0.10 10.42
C VAL A 116 -14.60 -1.11 10.38
N LYS A 117 -14.79 -1.87 11.46
CA LYS A 117 -15.88 -2.88 11.53
C LYS A 117 -17.27 -2.28 11.82
N GLY A 118 -17.36 -0.96 12.06
CA GLY A 118 -18.63 -0.22 12.16
C GLY A 118 -19.50 -0.58 13.36
N GLY A 119 -18.95 -1.12 14.46
CA GLY A 119 -19.72 -1.55 15.60
C GLY A 119 -18.94 -1.60 16.91
N GLN A 120 -19.65 -1.92 18.02
CA GLN A 120 -19.01 -2.17 19.30
C GLN A 120 -18.39 -3.59 19.30
N THR A 121 -17.08 -3.65 19.22
CA THR A 121 -16.35 -4.90 19.40
C THR A 121 -16.05 -5.10 20.89
N SER A 122 -16.43 -6.24 21.47
CA SER A 122 -16.09 -6.54 22.85
C SER A 122 -14.56 -6.61 23.03
N ALA A 123 -14.06 -6.14 24.18
CA ALA A 123 -12.63 -6.16 24.46
C ALA A 123 -12.04 -7.60 24.39
N LEU A 124 -12.84 -8.60 24.78
CA LEU A 124 -12.43 -10.00 24.72
C LEU A 124 -12.32 -10.51 23.29
N ALA A 125 -13.31 -10.21 22.42
CA ALA A 125 -13.30 -10.62 21.02
C ALA A 125 -12.12 -9.94 20.26
N PHE A 126 -11.90 -8.65 20.48
CA PHE A 126 -10.75 -7.96 19.90
C PHE A 126 -9.41 -8.55 20.35
N ARG A 127 -9.25 -8.82 21.66
CA ARG A 127 -8.02 -9.43 22.20
C ARG A 127 -7.74 -10.78 21.56
N LYS A 128 -8.76 -11.62 21.41
CA LYS A 128 -8.62 -12.93 20.75
C LYS A 128 -8.18 -12.77 19.31
N HIS A 129 -8.89 -11.95 18.52
CA HIS A 129 -8.56 -11.66 17.13
C HIS A 129 -7.12 -11.12 16.97
N MET A 130 -6.75 -10.13 17.78
CA MET A 130 -5.40 -9.56 17.75
C MET A 130 -4.33 -10.62 18.07
N LYS A 131 -4.57 -11.47 19.06
CA LYS A 131 -3.61 -12.50 19.45
C LYS A 131 -3.38 -13.54 18.34
N GLU A 132 -4.44 -13.95 17.64
CA GLU A 132 -4.33 -14.82 16.46
C GLU A 132 -3.45 -14.19 15.38
N LYS A 133 -3.60 -12.88 15.10
CA LYS A 133 -2.77 -12.18 14.12
C LYS A 133 -1.32 -12.01 14.58
N MET A 134 -1.12 -11.75 15.86
CA MET A 134 0.23 -11.70 16.44
C MET A 134 0.96 -13.04 16.35
N GLU A 135 0.27 -14.16 16.59
CA GLU A 135 0.84 -15.50 16.47
C GLU A 135 1.26 -15.80 15.02
N ILE A 136 0.42 -15.47 14.03
CA ILE A 136 0.74 -15.63 12.60
C ILE A 136 2.00 -14.85 12.23
N LEU A 137 2.15 -13.60 12.73
CA LEU A 137 3.25 -12.71 12.38
C LEU A 137 4.46 -12.81 13.33
N GLY A 138 4.41 -13.68 14.35
CA GLY A 138 5.47 -13.77 15.34
C GLY A 138 5.71 -12.48 16.14
N VAL A 139 4.64 -11.72 16.42
CA VAL A 139 4.71 -10.47 17.19
C VAL A 139 4.50 -10.74 18.67
N GLU A 140 5.42 -10.25 19.51
CA GLU A 140 5.40 -10.43 20.96
C GLU A 140 4.48 -9.43 21.67
N ASP A 141 3.92 -9.84 22.82
CA ASP A 141 3.08 -8.99 23.68
C ASP A 141 3.81 -7.70 24.13
N ALA A 142 5.12 -7.77 24.34
CA ALA A 142 5.94 -6.63 24.71
C ALA A 142 5.94 -5.51 23.67
N MET A 143 5.85 -5.85 22.38
CA MET A 143 5.82 -4.87 21.30
C MET A 143 4.51 -4.08 21.30
N VAL A 144 3.37 -4.75 21.47
CA VAL A 144 2.04 -4.12 21.38
C VAL A 144 1.67 -3.33 22.63
N ALA A 145 2.38 -3.54 23.76
CA ALA A 145 2.24 -2.73 24.95
C ALA A 145 2.92 -1.36 24.83
N ARG A 146 3.89 -1.20 23.92
CA ARG A 146 4.61 0.05 23.68
C ARG A 146 3.73 1.07 22.95
N TYR A 147 4.10 2.34 22.99
CA TYR A 147 3.44 3.39 22.22
C TYR A 147 3.74 3.25 20.73
N VAL A 148 2.74 3.60 19.90
CA VAL A 148 2.81 3.41 18.42
C VAL A 148 4.06 4.07 17.87
N ASN A 149 4.95 3.24 17.35
CA ASN A 149 6.21 3.59 16.68
C ASN A 149 7.22 4.39 17.51
N GLN A 150 6.91 4.76 18.77
CA GLN A 150 7.81 5.54 19.62
C GLN A 150 9.01 4.69 20.06
N GLY A 151 10.21 5.12 19.65
CA GLY A 151 11.45 4.41 19.92
C GLY A 151 11.55 3.03 19.25
N PHE A 152 10.74 2.76 18.22
CA PHE A 152 10.84 1.56 17.41
C PHE A 152 11.99 1.71 16.41
N SER A 153 12.71 0.62 16.17
CA SER A 153 13.62 0.49 15.04
C SER A 153 12.84 0.52 13.71
N GLY A 154 13.53 0.73 12.58
CA GLY A 154 12.89 0.67 11.26
C GLY A 154 12.13 -0.63 11.02
N GLY A 155 12.75 -1.77 11.36
CA GLY A 155 12.11 -3.09 11.23
C GLY A 155 10.91 -3.26 12.16
N GLU A 156 10.97 -2.76 13.41
CA GLU A 156 9.83 -2.79 14.32
C GLU A 156 8.65 -1.92 13.82
N LYS A 157 8.94 -0.73 13.27
CA LYS A 157 7.92 0.16 12.68
C LYS A 157 7.20 -0.56 11.52
N LYS A 158 7.95 -1.21 10.63
CA LYS A 158 7.35 -1.96 9.51
C LYS A 158 6.59 -3.19 9.98
N ARG A 159 7.11 -3.95 10.95
CA ARG A 159 6.34 -5.05 11.56
C ARG A 159 5.03 -4.58 12.19
N ASN A 160 5.05 -3.40 12.83
CA ASN A 160 3.83 -2.81 13.38
C ASN A 160 2.81 -2.45 12.29
N GLU A 161 3.25 -1.97 11.11
CA GLU A 161 2.36 -1.72 9.97
C GLU A 161 1.74 -3.03 9.43
N ILE A 162 2.54 -4.10 9.33
CA ILE A 162 2.01 -5.40 8.90
C ILE A 162 1.04 -6.00 9.93
N LEU A 163 1.29 -5.78 11.23
CA LEU A 163 0.32 -6.15 12.26
C LEU A 163 -0.99 -5.35 12.12
N GLN A 164 -0.92 -4.04 11.80
CA GLN A 164 -2.10 -3.24 11.52
C GLN A 164 -2.87 -3.79 10.31
N LEU A 165 -2.19 -4.11 9.21
CA LEU A 165 -2.77 -4.76 8.03
C LEU A 165 -3.50 -6.04 8.41
N ALA A 166 -2.84 -6.94 9.17
CA ALA A 166 -3.40 -8.21 9.59
C ALA A 166 -4.64 -8.05 10.47
N VAL A 167 -4.61 -7.11 11.43
CA VAL A 167 -5.71 -6.88 12.38
C VAL A 167 -6.91 -6.21 11.72
N LEU A 168 -6.67 -5.25 10.82
CA LEU A 168 -7.74 -4.48 10.18
C LEU A 168 -8.42 -5.22 9.02
N GLU A 169 -7.75 -6.22 8.44
CA GLU A 169 -8.28 -7.06 7.35
C GLU A 169 -8.92 -6.22 6.23
N PRO A 170 -8.17 -5.33 5.57
CA PRO A 170 -8.68 -4.59 4.44
C PRO A 170 -8.87 -5.50 3.23
N GLN A 171 -9.58 -5.02 2.22
CA GLN A 171 -9.75 -5.74 0.95
C GLN A 171 -8.70 -5.34 -0.09
N ILE A 172 -8.18 -4.11 0.02
CA ILE A 172 -7.05 -3.64 -0.78
C ILE A 172 -6.00 -3.02 0.16
N ALA A 173 -4.76 -3.47 0.04
CA ALA A 173 -3.62 -2.89 0.74
C ALA A 173 -2.66 -2.24 -0.24
N ILE A 174 -2.30 -0.99 0.03
CA ILE A 174 -1.23 -0.27 -0.67
C ILE A 174 -0.02 -0.28 0.26
N LEU A 175 1.08 -0.86 -0.20
CA LEU A 175 2.32 -1.00 0.56
C LEU A 175 3.39 -0.11 -0.07
N ASP A 176 3.59 1.10 0.50
CA ASP A 176 4.50 2.10 -0.06
C ASP A 176 5.90 1.95 0.54
N GLU A 177 6.83 1.41 -0.26
CA GLU A 177 8.24 1.20 0.09
C GLU A 177 8.45 0.55 1.47
N THR A 178 7.69 -0.51 1.75
CA THR A 178 7.76 -1.24 3.03
C THR A 178 9.10 -1.94 3.25
N ASP A 179 9.93 -2.02 2.24
CA ASP A 179 11.27 -2.60 2.21
C ASP A 179 12.40 -1.55 2.37
N SER A 180 12.08 -0.26 2.32
CA SER A 180 13.07 0.82 2.36
C SER A 180 13.74 0.94 3.74
N GLY A 181 15.07 1.03 3.74
CA GLY A 181 15.87 1.23 4.96
C GLY A 181 15.95 0.03 5.91
N LEU A 182 15.53 -1.15 5.47
CA LEU A 182 15.60 -2.39 6.25
C LEU A 182 16.90 -3.15 5.98
N ASP A 183 17.46 -3.74 7.02
CA ASP A 183 18.46 -4.80 6.89
C ASP A 183 17.83 -6.08 6.31
N ILE A 184 18.68 -7.05 5.95
CA ILE A 184 18.24 -8.28 5.26
C ILE A 184 17.26 -9.11 6.12
N ASP A 185 17.49 -9.20 7.42
CA ASP A 185 16.66 -10.02 8.31
C ASP A 185 15.32 -9.33 8.59
N SER A 186 15.32 -8.02 8.78
CA SER A 186 14.11 -7.21 8.91
C SER A 186 13.28 -7.26 7.63
N LEU A 187 13.89 -7.14 6.45
CA LEU A 187 13.22 -7.27 5.16
C LEU A 187 12.56 -8.64 5.01
N ARG A 188 13.31 -9.71 5.31
CA ARG A 188 12.76 -11.08 5.26
C ARG A 188 11.54 -11.22 6.16
N THR A 189 11.63 -10.74 7.39
CA THR A 189 10.55 -10.82 8.38
C THR A 189 9.28 -10.08 7.89
N VAL A 190 9.44 -8.85 7.42
CA VAL A 190 8.34 -8.01 6.89
C VAL A 190 7.72 -8.67 5.66
N ALA A 191 8.55 -9.06 4.68
CA ALA A 191 8.08 -9.66 3.44
C ALA A 191 7.38 -11.01 3.66
N THR A 192 7.90 -11.86 4.56
CA THR A 192 7.24 -13.11 4.96
C THR A 192 5.90 -12.82 5.64
N GLY A 193 5.84 -11.81 6.51
CA GLY A 193 4.59 -11.38 7.15
C GLY A 193 3.53 -10.96 6.12
N VAL A 194 3.90 -10.16 5.13
CA VAL A 194 2.98 -9.80 4.03
C VAL A 194 2.55 -11.04 3.23
N ALA A 195 3.51 -11.90 2.86
CA ALA A 195 3.22 -13.12 2.08
C ALA A 195 2.23 -14.07 2.79
N GLN A 196 2.22 -14.10 4.13
CA GLN A 196 1.24 -14.85 4.91
C GLN A 196 -0.17 -14.25 4.87
N LEU A 197 -0.29 -12.96 4.56
CA LEU A 197 -1.57 -12.25 4.49
C LEU A 197 -2.12 -12.19 3.06
N VAL A 198 -1.26 -12.35 2.05
CA VAL A 198 -1.68 -12.41 0.64
C VAL A 198 -2.54 -13.65 0.42
N GLY A 199 -3.69 -13.46 -0.21
CA GLY A 199 -4.65 -14.52 -0.48
C GLY A 199 -5.89 -13.98 -1.17
N PRO A 200 -6.92 -14.80 -1.38
CA PRO A 200 -8.09 -14.44 -2.19
C PRO A 200 -8.88 -13.25 -1.64
N ASP A 201 -8.72 -12.94 -0.36
CA ASP A 201 -9.46 -11.88 0.32
C ASP A 201 -8.72 -10.54 0.36
N LEU A 202 -7.47 -10.47 -0.14
CA LEU A 202 -6.63 -9.28 -0.10
C LEU A 202 -6.01 -8.97 -1.47
N GLY A 203 -6.38 -7.86 -2.09
CA GLY A 203 -5.64 -7.27 -3.21
C GLY A 203 -4.47 -6.43 -2.69
N VAL A 204 -3.30 -6.56 -3.31
CA VAL A 204 -2.09 -5.86 -2.88
C VAL A 204 -1.54 -4.99 -4.00
N LEU A 205 -1.33 -3.70 -3.71
CA LEU A 205 -0.55 -2.79 -4.54
C LEU A 205 0.78 -2.50 -3.85
N LEU A 206 1.81 -3.24 -4.23
CA LEU A 206 3.16 -3.09 -3.68
C LEU A 206 3.95 -2.05 -4.48
N ILE A 207 4.37 -0.99 -3.82
CA ILE A 207 5.25 0.03 -4.39
C ILE A 207 6.65 -0.22 -3.88
N THR A 208 7.58 -0.50 -4.78
CA THR A 208 8.97 -0.74 -4.44
C THR A 208 9.90 -0.34 -5.59
N HIS A 209 11.13 -0.02 -5.26
CA HIS A 209 12.22 0.12 -6.23
C HIS A 209 13.24 -1.02 -6.12
N TYR A 210 13.00 -1.99 -5.21
CA TYR A 210 13.85 -3.15 -5.01
C TYR A 210 13.15 -4.45 -5.41
N GLN A 211 13.80 -5.23 -6.23
CA GLN A 211 13.29 -6.55 -6.61
C GLN A 211 13.31 -7.55 -5.44
N ARG A 212 14.14 -7.33 -4.43
CA ARG A 212 14.32 -8.29 -3.32
C ARG A 212 13.03 -8.67 -2.62
N ILE A 213 12.10 -7.73 -2.44
CA ILE A 213 10.81 -8.01 -1.79
C ILE A 213 9.93 -8.89 -2.69
N LEU A 214 10.06 -8.78 -4.03
CA LEU A 214 9.30 -9.56 -4.99
C LEU A 214 9.68 -11.06 -4.99
N ASN A 215 10.84 -11.42 -4.42
CA ASN A 215 11.23 -12.82 -4.21
C ASN A 215 10.39 -13.48 -3.09
N TYR A 216 9.79 -12.71 -2.22
CA TYR A 216 8.91 -13.19 -1.14
C TYR A 216 7.43 -13.00 -1.47
N ILE A 217 7.10 -11.92 -2.17
CA ILE A 217 5.74 -11.56 -2.55
C ILE A 217 5.71 -11.52 -4.08
N ALA A 218 5.47 -12.68 -4.69
CA ALA A 218 5.44 -12.78 -6.15
C ALA A 218 4.24 -11.98 -6.71
N PRO A 219 4.47 -10.96 -7.53
CA PRO A 219 3.38 -10.21 -8.13
C PRO A 219 2.77 -10.97 -9.32
N ASP A 220 1.46 -10.84 -9.49
CA ASP A 220 0.75 -11.27 -10.69
C ASP A 220 1.01 -10.29 -11.84
N PHE A 221 1.08 -8.99 -11.50
CA PHE A 221 1.29 -7.90 -12.45
C PHE A 221 2.39 -6.95 -11.99
N VAL A 222 3.20 -6.48 -12.93
CA VAL A 222 4.25 -5.49 -12.71
C VAL A 222 4.02 -4.29 -13.62
N HIS A 223 4.00 -3.09 -13.03
CA HIS A 223 3.81 -1.83 -13.72
C HIS A 223 5.05 -0.97 -13.58
N VAL A 224 5.59 -0.47 -14.69
CA VAL A 224 6.73 0.45 -14.69
C VAL A 224 6.21 1.88 -14.75
N MET A 225 6.51 2.65 -13.72
CA MET A 225 6.10 4.04 -13.62
C MET A 225 7.28 4.99 -13.86
N ILE A 226 7.16 5.85 -14.85
CA ILE A 226 8.14 6.89 -15.22
C ILE A 226 7.42 8.22 -15.42
N ASP A 227 7.95 9.29 -14.85
CA ASP A 227 7.47 10.67 -15.05
C ASP A 227 5.96 10.85 -14.88
N GLY A 228 5.36 10.17 -13.89
CA GLY A 228 3.94 10.26 -13.56
C GLY A 228 3.02 9.45 -14.46
N ARG A 229 3.54 8.49 -15.24
CA ARG A 229 2.78 7.60 -16.12
C ARG A 229 3.18 6.15 -15.93
N ILE A 230 2.26 5.22 -16.08
CA ILE A 230 2.57 3.81 -16.30
C ILE A 230 2.96 3.68 -17.78
N VAL A 231 4.20 3.23 -18.03
CA VAL A 231 4.79 3.20 -19.38
C VAL A 231 4.96 1.79 -19.93
N LYS A 232 4.98 0.80 -19.05
CA LYS A 232 5.09 -0.62 -19.42
C LYS A 232 4.40 -1.48 -18.36
N GLU A 233 3.76 -2.54 -18.79
CA GLU A 233 3.08 -3.51 -17.93
C GLU A 233 3.48 -4.92 -18.35
N GLY A 234 3.51 -5.85 -17.39
CA GLY A 234 3.85 -7.25 -17.65
C GLY A 234 3.68 -8.11 -16.40
N GLY A 235 4.11 -9.36 -16.50
CA GLY A 235 4.19 -10.29 -15.38
C GLY A 235 5.49 -10.12 -14.57
N LYS A 236 5.79 -11.12 -13.75
CA LYS A 236 7.01 -11.15 -12.92
C LYS A 236 8.32 -11.04 -13.73
N GLU A 237 8.31 -11.43 -15.01
CA GLU A 237 9.46 -11.35 -15.91
C GLU A 237 9.90 -9.90 -16.14
N LEU A 238 8.95 -8.96 -16.10
CA LEU A 238 9.24 -7.53 -16.25
C LEU A 238 10.11 -7.01 -15.10
N ALA A 239 9.92 -7.52 -13.88
CA ALA A 239 10.78 -7.14 -12.75
C ALA A 239 12.23 -7.61 -12.97
N GLN A 240 12.43 -8.81 -13.54
CA GLN A 240 13.76 -9.33 -13.88
C GLN A 240 14.40 -8.53 -15.03
N GLU A 241 13.61 -8.14 -16.02
CA GLU A 241 14.06 -7.27 -17.11
C GLU A 241 14.54 -5.91 -16.58
N LEU A 242 13.80 -5.32 -15.63
CA LEU A 242 14.19 -4.07 -14.96
C LEU A 242 15.49 -4.19 -14.17
N GLU A 243 15.73 -5.33 -13.51
CA GLU A 243 17.00 -5.55 -12.82
C GLU A 243 18.17 -5.64 -13.80
N ALA A 244 17.97 -6.32 -14.92
CA ALA A 244 19.03 -6.53 -15.93
C ALA A 244 19.35 -5.27 -16.74
N LYS A 245 18.31 -4.51 -17.16
CA LYS A 245 18.46 -3.35 -18.07
C LYS A 245 18.49 -2.00 -17.35
N GLY A 246 17.98 -1.93 -16.11
CA GLY A 246 17.71 -0.67 -15.41
C GLY A 246 16.56 0.13 -16.03
N TYR A 247 16.17 1.21 -15.37
CA TYR A 247 15.12 2.10 -15.88
C TYR A 247 15.54 2.88 -17.12
N GLU A 248 16.82 3.19 -17.27
CA GLU A 248 17.35 3.85 -18.45
C GLU A 248 17.24 2.94 -19.70
N GLY A 249 17.45 1.63 -19.56
CA GLY A 249 17.23 0.69 -20.64
C GLY A 249 15.77 0.66 -21.12
N ILE A 250 14.83 0.70 -20.18
CA ILE A 250 13.38 0.79 -20.52
C ILE A 250 13.04 2.14 -21.16
N ARG A 251 13.61 3.25 -20.69
CA ARG A 251 13.43 4.57 -21.32
C ARG A 251 13.89 4.58 -22.78
N ALA A 252 15.10 4.03 -23.03
CA ALA A 252 15.65 3.95 -24.37
C ALA A 252 14.79 3.08 -25.31
N GLU A 253 14.32 1.93 -24.82
CA GLU A 253 13.44 1.00 -25.55
C GLU A 253 12.12 1.68 -25.96
N LEU A 254 11.55 2.53 -25.08
CA LEU A 254 10.30 3.24 -25.33
C LEU A 254 10.48 4.60 -26.01
N GLY A 255 11.69 5.01 -26.34
CA GLY A 255 11.96 6.32 -26.95
C GLY A 255 11.62 7.51 -26.05
N LEU A 256 11.63 7.33 -24.74
CA LEU A 256 11.35 8.39 -23.78
C LEU A 256 12.61 9.26 -23.60
N ALA A 257 12.46 10.59 -23.72
CA ALA A 257 13.56 11.53 -23.52
C ALA A 257 14.22 11.34 -22.14
N GLU A 258 15.56 11.54 -22.08
CA GLU A 258 16.28 11.56 -20.81
C GLU A 258 15.72 12.65 -19.90
N THR A 259 15.44 12.31 -18.65
CA THR A 259 15.15 13.34 -17.63
C THR A 259 16.46 14.08 -17.38
N VAL A 260 16.58 15.30 -17.88
CA VAL A 260 17.67 16.21 -17.48
C VAL A 260 17.57 16.37 -15.97
N GLY A 261 18.55 15.80 -15.27
CA GLY A 261 18.57 15.69 -13.82
C GLY A 261 18.35 17.04 -13.16
N ALA A 262 17.31 17.15 -12.34
CA ALA A 262 17.27 18.16 -11.31
C ALA A 262 18.36 17.81 -10.28
N LYS A 263 19.43 18.61 -10.28
CA LYS A 263 20.44 18.62 -9.23
C LYS A 263 19.86 19.06 -7.90
#